data_05e3d0fe19fc3cf66e3b4eec87dbf85e
#
_entry.id   05e3d0fe19fc3cf66e3b4eec87dbf85e
#
_cell.length_a   1.000
_cell.length_b   1.000
_cell.length_c   1.000
_cell.angle_alpha   90.00
_cell.angle_beta   90.00
_cell.angle_gamma   90.00
#
_symmetry.space_group_name_H-M   'P 1'
#
loop_
_entity.id
_entity.type
_entity.pdbx_description
1 polymer ?
#
loop_
_entity_poly.entity_id
_entity_poly.type
_entity_poly.pdbx_seq_one_letter_code
_entity_poly.pdbx_strand_id
1 'polypeptide(L)'
;SVGLGSRKDDNFQQLSEGQKQLCLLARTFVLKRRLLLLDEPESALDFRLRYETMGLLRTYVAKNNAAALVTLHDPSLALNYCDTLLVLSDCGLLGELHPFSTPISKMEPLLSSIYGTISLTTLSTRRGEKRLIMIKEDDDC
;
A
#
# COMPACT_ATOMS: atom_id res chain seq x y z
N SER A 1 -15.65 5.30 6.99
CA SER A 1 -16.38 5.83 5.82
C SER A 1 -15.41 6.06 4.69
N VAL A 2 -15.68 5.54 3.51
CA VAL A 2 -14.85 5.69 2.29
C VAL A 2 -15.16 6.99 1.51
N GLY A 3 -15.83 7.95 2.12
CA GLY A 3 -16.08 9.27 1.54
C GLY A 3 -17.20 9.35 0.47
N LEU A 4 -17.95 8.29 0.22
CA LEU A 4 -18.98 8.23 -0.82
C LEU A 4 -20.41 8.46 -0.30
N GLY A 5 -20.57 9.00 0.91
CA GLY A 5 -21.88 9.16 1.56
C GLY A 5 -22.92 10.00 0.80
N SER A 6 -22.46 11.00 0.05
CA SER A 6 -23.32 11.87 -0.76
C SER A 6 -23.75 11.27 -2.10
N ARG A 7 -23.23 10.09 -2.47
CA ARG A 7 -23.45 9.44 -3.76
C ARG A 7 -24.14 8.08 -3.64
N LYS A 8 -24.92 7.90 -2.59
CA LYS A 8 -25.62 6.62 -2.30
C LYS A 8 -26.59 6.19 -3.40
N ASP A 9 -27.18 7.15 -4.08
CA ASP A 9 -28.21 6.94 -5.09
C ASP A 9 -27.67 7.01 -6.53
N ASP A 10 -26.35 7.25 -6.69
CA ASP A 10 -25.72 7.31 -8.01
C ASP A 10 -25.60 5.89 -8.60
N ASN A 11 -25.82 5.79 -9.91
CA ASN A 11 -25.59 4.53 -10.61
C ASN A 11 -24.08 4.22 -10.63
N PHE A 12 -23.70 3.01 -10.21
CA PHE A 12 -22.31 2.54 -10.18
C PHE A 12 -21.57 2.75 -11.50
N GLN A 13 -22.27 2.62 -12.65
CA GLN A 13 -21.68 2.81 -13.97
C GLN A 13 -21.26 4.27 -14.25
N GLN A 14 -21.86 5.25 -13.55
CA GLN A 14 -21.59 6.68 -13.72
C GLN A 14 -20.45 7.16 -12.80
N LEU A 15 -19.97 6.31 -11.89
CA LEU A 15 -18.88 6.63 -11.00
C LEU A 15 -17.53 6.63 -11.74
N SER A 16 -16.62 7.51 -11.30
CA SER A 16 -15.22 7.44 -11.77
C SER A 16 -14.56 6.13 -11.33
N GLU A 17 -13.47 5.72 -11.99
CA GLU A 17 -12.77 4.48 -11.66
C GLU A 17 -12.31 4.47 -10.18
N GLY A 18 -11.78 5.58 -9.67
CA GLY A 18 -11.44 5.70 -8.25
C GLY A 18 -12.64 5.56 -7.32
N GLN A 19 -13.80 6.10 -7.69
CA GLN A 19 -15.04 5.95 -6.91
C GLN A 19 -15.54 4.50 -6.94
N LYS A 20 -15.47 3.83 -8.08
CA LYS A 20 -15.78 2.39 -8.19
C LYS A 20 -14.88 1.56 -7.30
N GLN A 21 -13.56 1.85 -7.30
CA GLN A 21 -12.58 1.19 -6.44
C GLN A 21 -12.94 1.34 -4.95
N LEU A 22 -13.30 2.55 -4.52
CA LEU A 22 -13.73 2.80 -3.14
C LEU A 22 -15.04 2.07 -2.79
N CYS A 23 -15.98 1.95 -3.72
CA CYS A 23 -17.20 1.15 -3.53
C CYS A 23 -16.88 -0.34 -3.34
N LEU A 24 -15.99 -0.91 -4.15
CA LEU A 24 -15.57 -2.30 -4.03
C LEU A 24 -14.87 -2.56 -2.70
N LEU A 25 -14.01 -1.65 -2.26
CA LEU A 25 -13.36 -1.74 -0.96
C LEU A 25 -14.37 -1.65 0.19
N ALA A 26 -15.33 -0.73 0.12
CA ALA A 26 -16.40 -0.61 1.11
C ALA A 26 -17.22 -1.89 1.21
N ARG A 27 -17.58 -2.50 0.07
CA ARG A 27 -18.25 -3.80 0.00
C ARG A 27 -17.45 -4.89 0.70
N THR A 28 -16.13 -4.93 0.46
CA THR A 28 -15.22 -5.88 1.10
C THR A 28 -15.24 -5.75 2.62
N PHE A 29 -15.24 -4.52 3.14
CA PHE A 29 -15.29 -4.27 4.58
C PHE A 29 -16.63 -4.68 5.22
N VAL A 30 -17.74 -4.48 4.53
CA VAL A 30 -19.07 -4.89 5.03
C VAL A 30 -19.18 -6.41 5.19
N LEU A 31 -18.50 -7.18 4.34
CA LEU A 31 -18.50 -8.64 4.39
C LEU A 31 -17.75 -9.24 5.59
N LYS A 32 -17.02 -8.44 6.36
CA LYS A 32 -16.27 -8.83 7.57
C LYS A 32 -15.40 -10.08 7.38
N ARG A 33 -14.73 -10.18 6.25
CA ARG A 33 -13.85 -11.31 5.94
C ARG A 33 -12.58 -11.25 6.77
N ARG A 34 -12.05 -12.42 7.16
CA ARG A 34 -10.77 -12.54 7.89
C ARG A 34 -9.56 -12.53 6.96
N LEU A 35 -9.74 -12.81 5.70
CA LEU A 35 -8.70 -12.72 4.67
C LEU A 35 -9.21 -11.84 3.52
N LEU A 36 -8.43 -10.83 3.19
CA LEU A 36 -8.66 -9.94 2.06
C LEU A 36 -7.57 -10.19 1.02
N LEU A 37 -7.97 -10.36 -0.24
CA LEU A 37 -7.07 -10.39 -1.39
C LEU A 37 -7.40 -9.17 -2.24
N LEU A 38 -6.46 -8.26 -2.37
CA LEU A 38 -6.65 -6.96 -3.03
C LEU A 38 -5.56 -6.79 -4.08
N ASP A 39 -6.00 -6.58 -5.31
CA ASP A 39 -5.12 -6.34 -6.43
C ASP A 39 -5.12 -4.84 -6.74
N GLU A 40 -3.98 -4.19 -6.52
CA GLU A 40 -3.74 -2.76 -6.75
C GLU A 40 -4.89 -1.83 -6.27
N PRO A 41 -5.30 -1.91 -5.00
CA PRO A 41 -6.47 -1.16 -4.52
C PRO A 41 -6.29 0.36 -4.57
N GLU A 42 -5.08 0.85 -4.85
CA GLU A 42 -4.72 2.26 -4.91
C GLU A 42 -4.57 2.81 -6.34
N SER A 43 -4.50 1.95 -7.37
CA SER A 43 -4.06 2.33 -8.73
C SER A 43 -4.91 3.42 -9.38
N ALA A 44 -6.23 3.42 -9.18
CA ALA A 44 -7.17 4.40 -9.72
C ALA A 44 -7.43 5.60 -8.80
N LEU A 45 -6.68 5.73 -7.70
CA LEU A 45 -6.91 6.75 -6.68
C LEU A 45 -5.89 7.91 -6.80
N ASP A 46 -6.32 9.12 -6.47
CA ASP A 46 -5.42 10.25 -6.30
C ASP A 46 -4.51 10.08 -5.08
N PHE A 47 -3.46 10.91 -4.98
CA PHE A 47 -2.46 10.85 -3.93
C PHE A 47 -3.07 10.76 -2.52
N ARG A 48 -4.05 11.62 -2.20
CA ARG A 48 -4.67 11.66 -0.87
C ARG A 48 -5.44 10.36 -0.59
N LEU A 49 -6.26 9.95 -1.55
CA LEU A 49 -7.13 8.77 -1.41
C LEU A 49 -6.33 7.46 -1.31
N ARG A 50 -5.17 7.35 -1.98
CA ARG A 50 -4.27 6.19 -1.82
C ARG A 50 -3.88 5.99 -0.36
N TYR A 51 -3.39 7.03 0.30
CA TYR A 51 -2.95 6.97 1.69
C TYR A 51 -4.12 6.76 2.66
N GLU A 52 -5.25 7.42 2.44
CA GLU A 52 -6.47 7.21 3.22
C GLU A 52 -6.95 5.76 3.11
N THR A 53 -6.96 5.19 1.91
CA THR A 53 -7.36 3.80 1.65
C THR A 53 -6.46 2.80 2.38
N MET A 54 -5.15 2.96 2.31
CA MET A 54 -4.22 2.09 3.02
C MET A 54 -4.37 2.21 4.54
N GLY A 55 -4.62 3.42 5.06
CA GLY A 55 -4.92 3.65 6.48
C GLY A 55 -6.22 2.97 6.92
N LEU A 56 -7.27 3.03 6.09
CA LEU A 56 -8.53 2.34 6.35
C LEU A 56 -8.37 0.83 6.33
N LEU A 57 -7.62 0.28 5.37
CA LEU A 57 -7.34 -1.15 5.27
C LEU A 57 -6.58 -1.64 6.50
N ARG A 58 -5.53 -0.95 6.91
CA ARG A 58 -4.76 -1.28 8.13
C ARG A 58 -5.64 -1.26 9.38
N THR A 59 -6.50 -0.24 9.50
CA THR A 59 -7.45 -0.12 10.61
C THR A 59 -8.46 -1.28 10.61
N TYR A 60 -8.96 -1.66 9.43
CA TYR A 60 -9.87 -2.79 9.29
C TYR A 60 -9.23 -4.11 9.72
N VAL A 61 -8.02 -4.39 9.22
CA VAL A 61 -7.24 -5.60 9.56
C VAL A 61 -7.06 -5.71 11.06
N ALA A 62 -6.58 -4.63 11.70
CA ALA A 62 -6.36 -4.61 13.15
C ALA A 62 -7.65 -4.80 13.96
N LYS A 63 -8.74 -4.11 13.60
CA LYS A 63 -10.01 -4.18 14.35
C LYS A 63 -10.75 -5.52 14.21
N ASN A 64 -10.58 -6.22 13.11
CA ASN A 64 -11.33 -7.45 12.81
C ASN A 64 -10.47 -8.71 12.97
N ASN A 65 -9.24 -8.59 13.47
CA ASN A 65 -8.27 -9.69 13.53
C ASN A 65 -8.21 -10.43 12.20
N ALA A 66 -8.03 -9.66 11.12
CA ALA A 66 -8.00 -10.11 9.75
C ALA A 66 -6.57 -10.07 9.21
N ALA A 67 -6.36 -10.64 8.03
CA ALA A 67 -5.16 -10.48 7.22
C ALA A 67 -5.53 -9.90 5.85
N ALA A 68 -4.62 -9.16 5.24
CA ALA A 68 -4.76 -8.68 3.87
C ALA A 68 -3.49 -9.02 3.07
N LEU A 69 -3.67 -9.63 1.92
CA LEU A 69 -2.64 -9.77 0.89
C LEU A 69 -2.96 -8.76 -0.20
N VAL A 70 -2.01 -7.86 -0.47
CA VAL A 70 -2.21 -6.70 -1.34
C VAL A 70 -1.09 -6.65 -2.35
N THR A 71 -1.38 -6.55 -3.63
CA THR A 71 -0.37 -6.16 -4.62
C THR A 71 -0.27 -4.64 -4.68
N LEU A 72 0.94 -4.11 -4.69
CA LEU A 72 1.22 -2.67 -4.70
C LEU A 72 2.34 -2.37 -5.68
N HIS A 73 2.21 -1.31 -6.45
CA HIS A 73 3.27 -0.78 -7.29
C HIS A 73 4.03 0.39 -6.64
N ASP A 74 3.40 1.07 -5.68
CA ASP A 74 4.03 2.18 -4.96
C ASP A 74 4.83 1.66 -3.76
N PRO A 75 6.18 1.68 -3.84
CA PRO A 75 7.02 1.21 -2.74
C PRO A 75 6.86 2.03 -1.46
N SER A 76 6.49 3.30 -1.57
CA SER A 76 6.25 4.16 -0.39
C SER A 76 5.04 3.70 0.40
N LEU A 77 3.97 3.25 -0.28
CA LEU A 77 2.81 2.66 0.38
C LEU A 77 3.18 1.32 1.01
N ALA A 78 3.88 0.46 0.27
CA ALA A 78 4.30 -0.85 0.75
C ALA A 78 5.16 -0.73 2.03
N LEU A 79 6.23 0.07 1.99
CA LEU A 79 7.16 0.28 3.09
C LEU A 79 6.53 0.89 4.35
N ASN A 80 5.44 1.66 4.20
CA ASN A 80 4.86 2.41 5.32
C ASN A 80 3.53 1.86 5.84
N TYR A 81 2.88 0.96 5.11
CA TYR A 81 1.57 0.45 5.47
C TYR A 81 1.49 -1.06 5.61
N CYS A 82 2.45 -1.83 5.07
CA CYS A 82 2.48 -3.28 5.17
C CYS A 82 3.43 -3.73 6.28
N ASP A 83 3.06 -4.81 6.96
CA ASP A 83 3.88 -5.39 8.03
C ASP A 83 4.95 -6.31 7.45
N THR A 84 4.63 -6.96 6.32
CA THR A 84 5.53 -7.85 5.57
C THR A 84 5.45 -7.53 4.09
N LEU A 85 6.57 -7.50 3.42
CA LEU A 85 6.68 -7.35 1.97
C LEU A 85 7.28 -8.63 1.37
N LEU A 86 6.59 -9.19 0.40
CA LEU A 86 7.11 -10.22 -0.49
C LEU A 86 7.58 -9.55 -1.77
N VAL A 87 8.88 -9.59 -2.01
CA VAL A 87 9.51 -8.95 -3.17
C VAL A 87 9.57 -9.96 -4.30
N LEU A 88 8.88 -9.69 -5.39
CA LEU A 88 8.71 -10.58 -6.53
C LEU A 88 9.42 -10.05 -7.77
N SER A 89 9.92 -10.96 -8.60
CA SER A 89 10.36 -10.70 -9.97
C SER A 89 9.68 -11.67 -10.92
N ASP A 90 9.95 -11.54 -12.21
CA ASP A 90 9.46 -12.48 -13.24
C ASP A 90 9.91 -13.92 -12.97
N CYS A 91 10.99 -14.13 -12.23
CA CYS A 91 11.54 -15.44 -11.86
C CYS A 91 10.96 -15.98 -10.54
N GLY A 92 10.12 -15.24 -9.84
CA GLY A 92 9.49 -15.63 -8.58
C GLY A 92 9.89 -14.77 -7.37
N LEU A 93 9.79 -15.35 -6.18
CA LEU A 93 10.07 -14.66 -4.92
C LEU A 93 11.57 -14.40 -4.75
N LEU A 94 11.97 -13.14 -4.68
CA LEU A 94 13.35 -12.72 -4.41
C LEU A 94 13.66 -12.65 -2.91
N GLY A 95 12.68 -12.31 -2.10
CA GLY A 95 12.86 -12.22 -0.66
C GLY A 95 11.67 -11.67 0.09
N GLU A 96 11.82 -11.63 1.40
CA GLU A 96 10.84 -11.12 2.36
C GLU A 96 11.46 -10.02 3.20
N LEU A 97 10.72 -8.95 3.43
CA LEU A 97 11.11 -7.80 4.25
C LEU A 97 10.03 -7.48 5.27
N HIS A 98 10.47 -7.00 6.42
CA HIS A 98 9.60 -6.45 7.47
C HIS A 98 9.98 -4.98 7.68
N PRO A 99 9.31 -4.01 7.06
CA PRO A 99 9.74 -2.61 7.04
C PRO A 99 10.00 -2.00 8.42
N PHE A 100 9.28 -2.45 9.45
CA PHE A 100 9.40 -1.93 10.81
C PHE A 100 10.52 -2.59 11.64
N SER A 101 11.15 -3.67 11.17
CA SER A 101 12.18 -4.42 11.90
C SER A 101 13.41 -4.77 11.09
N THR A 102 13.31 -4.85 9.76
CA THR A 102 14.46 -5.13 8.89
C THR A 102 15.36 -3.89 8.80
N PRO A 103 16.67 -4.00 9.03
CA PRO A 103 17.60 -2.90 8.84
C PRO A 103 17.64 -2.40 7.39
N ILE A 104 17.78 -1.08 7.20
CA ILE A 104 17.86 -0.43 5.88
C ILE A 104 18.93 -1.10 5.01
N SER A 105 20.10 -1.40 5.56
CA SER A 105 21.22 -2.07 4.86
C SER A 105 20.86 -3.45 4.26
N LYS A 106 19.78 -4.08 4.73
CA LYS A 106 19.27 -5.33 4.15
C LYS A 106 18.12 -5.09 3.18
N MET A 107 17.35 -4.01 3.37
CA MET A 107 16.24 -3.66 2.48
C MET A 107 16.72 -3.09 1.15
N GLU A 108 17.72 -2.19 1.18
CA GLU A 108 18.23 -1.52 -0.03
C GLU A 108 18.69 -2.49 -1.12
N PRO A 109 19.56 -3.50 -0.85
CA PRO A 109 20.01 -4.42 -1.90
C PRO A 109 18.86 -5.19 -2.54
N LEU A 110 17.89 -5.63 -1.74
CA LEU A 110 16.75 -6.39 -2.24
C LEU A 110 15.81 -5.53 -3.08
N LEU A 111 15.53 -4.31 -2.66
CA LEU A 111 14.70 -3.38 -3.42
C LEU A 111 15.43 -2.85 -4.67
N SER A 112 16.75 -2.65 -4.59
CA SER A 112 17.56 -2.27 -5.74
C SER A 112 17.56 -3.31 -6.85
N SER A 113 17.37 -4.59 -6.53
CA SER A 113 17.26 -5.64 -7.55
C SER A 113 16.04 -5.51 -8.46
N ILE A 114 15.01 -4.74 -8.03
CA ILE A 114 13.79 -4.49 -8.79
C ILE A 114 13.77 -3.06 -9.36
N TYR A 115 14.12 -2.08 -8.52
CA TYR A 115 13.95 -0.66 -8.85
C TYR A 115 15.23 -0.01 -9.41
N GLY A 116 16.34 -0.76 -9.54
CA GLY A 116 17.65 -0.22 -9.82
C GLY A 116 18.26 0.46 -8.59
N THR A 117 19.35 1.19 -8.73
CA THR A 117 20.03 1.82 -7.59
C THR A 117 19.10 2.75 -6.83
N ILE A 118 18.87 2.44 -5.54
CA ILE A 118 18.03 3.24 -4.64
C ILE A 118 18.73 3.45 -3.29
N SER A 119 18.33 4.51 -2.61
CA SER A 119 18.65 4.75 -1.20
C SER A 119 17.38 4.77 -0.37
N LEU A 120 17.46 4.25 0.85
CA LEU A 120 16.40 4.35 1.85
C LEU A 120 16.81 5.29 2.98
N THR A 121 15.90 6.16 3.38
CA THR A 121 16.08 7.01 4.54
C THR A 121 14.83 7.04 5.40
N THR A 122 14.99 7.43 6.65
CA THR A 122 13.87 7.58 7.57
C THR A 122 13.66 9.05 7.87
N LEU A 123 12.45 9.54 7.62
CA LEU A 123 12.02 10.87 8.00
C LEU A 123 10.94 10.82 9.09
N SER A 124 10.92 11.82 9.93
CA SER A 124 9.86 11.99 10.93
C SER A 124 8.79 12.94 10.40
N THR A 125 7.52 12.52 10.49
CA THR A 125 6.39 13.39 10.21
C THR A 125 6.28 14.51 11.27
N ARG A 126 5.44 15.51 11.02
CA ARG A 126 5.12 16.57 12.01
C ARG A 126 4.53 16.01 13.32
N ARG A 127 3.99 14.79 13.29
CA ARG A 127 3.43 14.07 14.46
C ARG A 127 4.44 13.15 15.13
N GLY A 128 5.71 13.13 14.67
CA GLY A 128 6.77 12.29 15.21
C GLY A 128 6.75 10.84 14.71
N GLU A 129 5.86 10.48 13.80
CA GLU A 129 5.86 9.14 13.20
C GLU A 129 7.03 9.00 12.22
N LYS A 130 7.75 7.90 12.30
CA LYS A 130 8.81 7.58 11.34
C LYS A 130 8.21 7.03 10.06
N ARG A 131 8.74 7.48 8.92
CA ARG A 131 8.36 7.02 7.58
C ARG A 131 9.61 6.68 6.79
N LEU A 132 9.59 5.55 6.11
CA LEU A 132 10.63 5.16 5.15
C LEU A 132 10.39 5.89 3.83
N ILE A 133 11.44 6.49 3.31
CA ILE A 133 11.45 7.16 2.01
C ILE A 133 12.45 6.44 1.13
N MET A 134 12.00 6.04 -0.05
CA MET A 134 12.85 5.47 -1.08
C MET A 134 13.17 6.56 -2.11
N ILE A 135 14.44 6.71 -2.39
CA ILE A 135 14.96 7.68 -3.36
C ILE A 135 15.61 6.87 -4.49
N LYS A 136 15.20 7.12 -5.72
CA LYS A 136 15.89 6.58 -6.90
C LYS A 136 17.19 7.37 -7.07
N GLU A 137 18.31 6.67 -7.10
CA GLU A 137 19.59 7.27 -7.44
C GLU A 137 19.74 7.30 -8.97
N ASP A 138 20.31 8.36 -9.48
CA ASP A 138 20.69 8.41 -10.88
C ASP A 138 21.88 7.46 -11.07
N ASP A 139 21.76 6.54 -12.01
CA ASP A 139 22.90 5.71 -12.40
C ASP A 139 23.88 6.68 -13.09
N ASP A 140 25.04 6.92 -12.47
CA ASP A 140 26.10 7.78 -13.03
C ASP A 140 26.41 7.35 -14.47
N CYS A 141 26.24 8.28 -15.40
CA CYS A 141 26.64 8.12 -16.79
C CYS A 141 28.15 8.00 -16.95
#